data_9e15a9490a389f4893ddc9529ff773c4
#
_entry.id   9e15a9490a389f4893ddc9529ff773c4
#
_cell.length_a   1.000
_cell.length_b   1.000
_cell.length_c   1.000
_cell.angle_alpha   90.00
_cell.angle_beta   90.00
_cell.angle_gamma   90.00
#
_symmetry.space_group_name_H-M   'P 1'
#
loop_
_entity.id
_entity.type
_entity.pdbx_description
1 polymer ?
#
loop_
_entity_poly.entity_id
_entity_poly.type
_entity_poly.pdbx_seq_one_letter_code
_entity_poly.pdbx_strand_id
1 'polypeptide(L)'
;MIVINNGKAGKAGTGDLREAAYALLSLVPPGKVVSYGDIARILGVSPRLVGRFMKENKNPIVIPCHRVVGSDGRLVGYSMGGVEVKRRLLELEGVEFCGDRVCPEYFYDLTRVLGL
;
A
#
# COMPACT_ATOMS: atom_id res chain seq x y z
N MET A 1 0.17 -6.76 14.12
CA MET A 1 -0.45 -7.96 13.56
C MET A 1 0.16 -9.22 14.18
N ILE A 2 -0.66 -10.19 14.48
CA ILE A 2 -0.20 -11.49 15.00
C ILE A 2 -0.35 -12.52 13.89
N VAL A 3 0.69 -13.29 13.66
CA VAL A 3 0.70 -14.38 12.69
C VAL A 3 0.55 -15.69 13.44
N ILE A 4 -0.29 -16.58 12.92
CA ILE A 4 -0.44 -17.93 13.44
C ILE A 4 0.47 -18.85 12.64
N ASN A 5 1.53 -19.33 13.29
CA ASN A 5 2.49 -20.25 12.69
C ASN A 5 2.32 -21.61 13.35
N ASN A 6 2.02 -22.65 12.57
CA ASN A 6 1.86 -24.01 13.07
C ASN A 6 0.89 -24.10 14.25
N GLY A 7 -0.19 -23.32 14.22
CA GLY A 7 -1.17 -23.27 15.27
C GLY A 7 -0.77 -22.44 16.49
N LYS A 8 0.36 -21.78 16.45
CA LYS A 8 0.82 -20.92 17.55
C LYS A 8 0.70 -19.45 17.15
N ALA A 9 0.08 -18.66 18.03
CA ALA A 9 0.07 -17.21 17.89
C ALA A 9 1.45 -16.65 18.25
N GLY A 10 1.92 -15.70 17.48
CA GLY A 10 3.19 -15.06 17.75
C GLY A 10 3.33 -13.74 17.02
N LYS A 11 4.37 -13.00 17.31
CA LYS A 11 4.68 -11.78 16.58
C LYS A 11 5.17 -12.13 15.18
N ALA A 12 4.64 -11.41 14.19
CA ALA A 12 5.12 -11.54 12.83
C ALA A 12 6.57 -11.07 12.73
N GLY A 13 7.41 -11.83 12.06
CA GLY A 13 8.73 -11.39 11.67
C GLY A 13 8.64 -10.37 10.52
N THR A 14 9.76 -9.67 10.23
CA THR A 14 9.78 -8.65 9.19
C THR A 14 9.40 -9.20 7.82
N GLY A 15 9.87 -10.40 7.49
CA GLY A 15 9.51 -11.05 6.23
C GLY A 15 8.03 -11.37 6.13
N ASP A 16 7.43 -11.86 7.23
CA ASP A 16 6.00 -12.16 7.30
C ASP A 16 5.16 -10.89 7.17
N LEU A 17 5.59 -9.80 7.81
CA LEU A 17 4.91 -8.50 7.71
C LEU A 17 4.98 -7.94 6.30
N ARG A 18 6.10 -8.09 5.63
CA ARG A 18 6.26 -7.67 4.24
C ARG A 18 5.31 -8.44 3.31
N GLU A 19 5.25 -9.75 3.48
CA GLU A 19 4.33 -10.60 2.70
C GLU A 19 2.88 -10.21 2.97
N ALA A 20 2.53 -9.94 4.22
CA ALA A 20 1.19 -9.48 4.59
C ALA A 20 0.87 -8.12 3.95
N ALA A 21 1.83 -7.20 3.94
CA ALA A 21 1.66 -5.89 3.29
C ALA A 21 1.38 -6.06 1.79
N TYR A 22 2.12 -6.92 1.13
CA TYR A 22 1.92 -7.20 -0.30
C TYR A 22 0.58 -7.87 -0.56
N ALA A 23 0.14 -8.76 0.31
CA ALA A 23 -1.18 -9.40 0.20
C ALA A 23 -2.30 -8.36 0.32
N LEU A 24 -2.20 -7.46 1.29
CA LEU A 24 -3.17 -6.37 1.45
C LEU A 24 -3.21 -5.48 0.23
N LEU A 25 -2.04 -5.12 -0.27
CA LEU A 25 -1.93 -4.26 -1.44
C LEU A 25 -2.55 -4.91 -2.67
N SER A 26 -2.42 -6.22 -2.80
CA SER A 26 -2.99 -6.97 -3.92
C SER A 26 -4.52 -6.96 -3.94
N LEU A 27 -5.17 -6.58 -2.84
CA LEU A 27 -6.61 -6.41 -2.78
C LEU A 27 -7.07 -5.08 -3.35
N VAL A 28 -6.16 -4.11 -3.50
CA VAL A 28 -6.51 -2.78 -4.01
C VAL A 28 -6.63 -2.83 -5.52
N PRO A 29 -7.83 -2.57 -6.07
CA PRO A 29 -8.05 -2.67 -7.52
C PRO A 29 -7.42 -1.50 -8.28
N PRO A 30 -7.18 -1.67 -9.59
CA PRO A 30 -6.81 -0.54 -10.44
C PRO A 30 -7.84 0.60 -10.32
N GLY A 31 -7.36 1.83 -10.29
CA GLY A 31 -8.23 2.99 -10.13
C GLY A 31 -8.48 3.39 -8.68
N LYS A 32 -7.88 2.68 -7.74
CA LYS A 32 -7.97 3.00 -6.32
C LYS A 32 -6.58 3.08 -5.69
N VAL A 33 -6.49 3.76 -4.55
CA VAL A 33 -5.26 3.90 -3.79
C VAL A 33 -5.52 3.61 -2.32
N VAL A 34 -4.46 3.31 -1.59
CA VAL A 34 -4.47 3.19 -0.13
C VAL A 34 -3.29 3.99 0.43
N SER A 35 -3.37 4.37 1.69
CA SER A 35 -2.27 5.08 2.33
C SER A 35 -1.31 4.11 3.00
N TYR A 36 -0.05 4.55 3.15
CA TYR A 36 0.92 3.85 3.98
C TYR A 36 0.39 3.67 5.41
N GLY A 37 -0.32 4.70 5.91
CA GLY A 37 -0.89 4.68 7.25
C GLY A 37 -1.98 3.61 7.42
N ASP A 38 -2.81 3.40 6.42
CA ASP A 38 -3.87 2.39 6.50
C ASP A 38 -3.29 0.99 6.55
N ILE A 39 -2.32 0.68 5.70
CA ILE A 39 -1.64 -0.61 5.73
C ILE A 39 -0.92 -0.79 7.06
N ALA A 40 -0.22 0.23 7.52
CA ALA A 40 0.52 0.21 8.78
C ALA A 40 -0.40 -0.08 9.96
N ARG A 41 -1.57 0.56 10.00
CA ARG A 41 -2.54 0.37 11.08
C ARG A 41 -3.08 -1.05 11.11
N ILE A 42 -3.39 -1.62 9.95
CA ILE A 42 -3.88 -3.00 9.84
C ILE A 42 -2.80 -3.98 10.33
N LEU A 43 -1.55 -3.74 9.98
CA LEU A 43 -0.44 -4.62 10.36
C LEU A 43 0.09 -4.36 11.76
N GLY A 44 -0.27 -3.24 12.38
CA GLY A 44 0.27 -2.85 13.68
C GLY A 44 1.73 -2.41 13.63
N VAL A 45 2.14 -1.76 12.55
CA VAL A 45 3.51 -1.28 12.35
C VAL A 45 3.51 0.22 11.99
N SER A 46 4.70 0.80 11.83
CA SER A 46 4.81 2.19 11.42
C SER A 46 4.59 2.35 9.91
N PRO A 47 4.09 3.51 9.45
CA PRO A 47 4.02 3.79 8.02
C PRO A 47 5.39 3.77 7.34
N ARG A 48 6.45 4.14 8.06
CA ARG A 48 7.82 4.09 7.55
C ARG A 48 8.23 2.66 7.17
N LEU A 49 7.85 1.68 7.99
CA LEU A 49 8.15 0.28 7.70
C LEU A 49 7.42 -0.18 6.45
N VAL A 50 6.16 0.22 6.29
CA VAL A 50 5.40 -0.07 5.06
C VAL A 50 6.10 0.55 3.84
N GLY A 51 6.56 1.78 3.97
CA GLY A 51 7.32 2.45 2.90
C GLY A 51 8.57 1.66 2.51
N ARG A 52 9.28 1.11 3.49
CA ARG A 52 10.44 0.26 3.26
C ARG A 52 10.05 -1.01 2.51
N PHE A 53 8.94 -1.65 2.89
CA PHE A 53 8.46 -2.84 2.19
C PHE A 53 8.15 -2.53 0.73
N MET A 54 7.57 -1.37 0.45
CA MET A 54 7.27 -0.96 -0.92
C MET A 54 8.55 -0.76 -1.73
N LYS A 55 9.61 -0.21 -1.12
CA LYS A 55 10.92 -0.08 -1.77
C LYS A 55 11.56 -1.44 -2.07
N GLU A 56 11.30 -2.43 -1.24
CA GLU A 56 11.85 -3.78 -1.39
C GLU A 56 11.08 -4.62 -2.41
N ASN A 57 9.98 -4.09 -2.95
CA ASN A 57 9.17 -4.81 -3.93
C ASN A 57 9.96 -5.03 -5.22
N LYS A 58 10.18 -6.30 -5.56
CA LYS A 58 10.92 -6.72 -6.77
C LYS A 58 10.00 -7.00 -7.95
N ASN A 59 8.69 -6.93 -7.75
CA ASN A 59 7.69 -7.22 -8.78
C ASN A 59 6.70 -6.04 -8.90
N PRO A 60 7.18 -4.83 -9.27
CA PRO A 60 6.29 -3.68 -9.39
C PRO A 60 5.21 -3.93 -10.44
N ILE A 61 4.06 -3.30 -10.26
CA ILE A 61 2.84 -3.49 -11.04
C ILE A 61 2.11 -4.78 -10.67
N VAL A 62 2.76 -5.92 -10.67
CA VAL A 62 2.17 -7.20 -10.20
C VAL A 62 1.80 -7.08 -8.73
N ILE A 63 2.76 -6.60 -7.92
CA ILE A 63 2.47 -6.13 -6.56
C ILE A 63 2.37 -4.61 -6.69
N PRO A 64 1.15 -4.03 -6.68
CA PRO A 64 0.94 -2.66 -7.17
C PRO A 64 1.33 -1.59 -6.17
N CYS A 65 2.62 -1.50 -5.84
CA CYS A 65 3.12 -0.53 -4.85
C CYS A 65 2.93 0.92 -5.30
N HIS A 66 2.65 1.17 -6.58
CA HIS A 66 2.29 2.49 -7.06
C HIS A 66 0.94 2.97 -6.51
N ARG A 67 0.11 2.07 -6.01
CA ARG A 67 -1.20 2.41 -5.42
C ARG A 67 -1.13 2.79 -3.94
N VAL A 68 0.07 2.82 -3.36
CA VAL A 68 0.26 3.26 -1.98
C VAL A 68 0.72 4.71 -1.97
N VAL A 69 -0.03 5.57 -1.28
CA VAL A 69 0.21 7.02 -1.26
C VAL A 69 0.23 7.51 0.18
N GLY A 70 0.62 8.76 0.39
CA GLY A 70 0.53 9.40 1.71
C GLY A 70 -0.92 9.51 2.17
N SER A 71 -1.14 9.64 3.46
CA SER A 71 -2.48 9.76 4.05
C SER A 71 -3.26 10.97 3.51
N ASP A 72 -2.54 11.99 3.08
CA ASP A 72 -3.11 13.20 2.48
C ASP A 72 -3.25 13.11 0.95
N GLY A 73 -2.92 11.97 0.36
CA GLY A 73 -2.98 11.75 -1.09
C GLY A 73 -1.70 12.11 -1.84
N ARG A 74 -0.68 12.62 -1.18
CA ARG A 74 0.58 12.94 -1.83
C ARG A 74 1.33 11.69 -2.22
N LEU A 75 1.97 11.76 -3.39
CA LEU A 75 2.83 10.68 -3.84
C LEU A 75 4.17 10.76 -3.13
N VAL A 76 4.59 9.61 -2.61
CA VAL A 76 5.89 9.45 -1.97
C VAL A 76 6.64 8.45 -2.83
N GLY A 77 7.85 8.75 -3.20
CA GLY A 77 8.77 7.97 -4.01
C GLY A 77 8.25 6.71 -4.71
N TYR A 78 8.89 6.33 -5.78
CA TYR A 78 8.61 5.09 -6.49
C TYR A 78 9.92 4.57 -7.06
N SER A 79 10.25 3.30 -6.80
CA SER A 79 11.53 2.71 -7.19
C SER A 79 11.72 2.59 -8.71
N MET A 80 10.62 2.61 -9.48
CA MET A 80 10.62 2.44 -10.93
C MET A 80 10.40 3.79 -11.66
N GLY A 81 11.25 4.77 -11.38
CA GLY A 81 11.22 6.04 -12.10
C GLY A 81 10.67 7.23 -11.31
N GLY A 82 10.47 7.06 -10.01
CA GLY A 82 10.08 8.16 -9.13
C GLY A 82 8.62 8.54 -9.19
N VAL A 83 8.32 9.69 -8.58
CA VAL A 83 6.95 10.18 -8.39
C VAL A 83 6.22 10.43 -9.70
N GLU A 84 6.92 10.89 -10.74
CA GLU A 84 6.29 11.16 -12.03
C GLU A 84 5.74 9.90 -12.68
N VAL A 85 6.52 8.81 -12.65
CA VAL A 85 6.08 7.52 -13.18
C VAL A 85 4.92 6.99 -12.35
N LYS A 86 5.01 7.10 -11.03
CA LYS A 86 3.94 6.69 -10.10
C LYS A 86 2.62 7.40 -10.44
N ARG A 87 2.68 8.71 -10.62
CA ARG A 87 1.51 9.50 -10.99
C ARG A 87 0.94 9.05 -12.33
N ARG A 88 1.80 8.84 -13.32
CA ARG A 88 1.37 8.41 -14.65
C ARG A 88 0.67 7.06 -14.62
N LEU A 89 1.20 6.12 -13.85
CA LEU A 89 0.57 4.80 -13.69
C LEU A 89 -0.82 4.92 -13.09
N LEU A 90 -0.97 5.75 -12.04
CA LEU A 90 -2.27 5.97 -11.41
C LEU A 90 -3.25 6.64 -12.36
N GLU A 91 -2.81 7.62 -13.11
CA GLU A 91 -3.67 8.28 -14.12
C GLU A 91 -4.13 7.30 -15.19
N LEU A 92 -3.25 6.42 -15.64
CA LEU A 92 -3.59 5.38 -16.60
C LEU A 92 -4.63 4.40 -16.05
N GLU A 93 -4.67 4.23 -14.73
CA GLU A 93 -5.67 3.39 -14.07
C GLU A 93 -6.98 4.13 -13.79
N GLY A 94 -7.04 5.41 -14.12
CA GLY A 94 -8.24 6.21 -13.94
C GLY A 94 -8.30 7.04 -12.66
N VAL A 95 -7.21 7.10 -11.90
CA VAL A 95 -7.14 7.91 -10.68
C VAL A 95 -7.00 9.38 -11.06
N GLU A 96 -7.86 10.22 -10.47
CA GLU A 96 -7.80 11.65 -10.68
C GLU A 96 -7.02 12.33 -9.55
N PHE A 97 -6.33 13.41 -9.89
CA PHE A 97 -5.56 14.20 -8.95
C PHE A 97 -6.21 15.56 -8.72
N CYS A 98 -6.26 15.96 -7.47
CA CYS A 98 -6.69 17.28 -7.03
C CYS A 98 -5.43 18.07 -6.71
N GLY A 99 -4.83 18.69 -7.72
CA GLY A 99 -3.52 19.32 -7.61
C GLY A 99 -2.41 18.26 -7.60
N ASP A 100 -1.61 18.26 -6.54
CA ASP A 100 -0.51 17.31 -6.36
C ASP A 100 -0.90 16.08 -5.54
N ARG A 101 -2.19 15.93 -5.22
CA ARG A 101 -2.70 14.87 -4.37
C ARG A 101 -3.76 14.07 -5.09
N VAL A 102 -3.84 12.78 -4.77
CA VAL A 102 -4.96 11.95 -5.22
C VAL A 102 -6.25 12.49 -4.60
N CYS A 103 -7.30 12.64 -5.42
CA CYS A 103 -8.59 13.08 -4.92
C CYS A 103 -9.15 12.05 -3.92
N PRO A 104 -9.78 12.50 -2.81
CA PRO A 104 -10.16 11.60 -1.70
C PRO A 104 -11.07 10.44 -2.10
N GLU A 105 -11.91 10.60 -3.11
CA GLU A 105 -12.86 9.57 -3.54
C GLU A 105 -12.17 8.31 -4.11
N TYR A 106 -10.88 8.38 -4.41
CA TYR A 106 -10.14 7.24 -4.96
C TYR A 106 -9.52 6.35 -3.89
N PHE A 107 -9.63 6.73 -2.62
CA PHE A 107 -9.13 5.90 -1.52
C PHE A 107 -9.99 4.67 -1.33
N TYR A 108 -9.35 3.52 -1.27
CA TYR A 108 -9.99 2.21 -1.06
C TYR A 108 -9.98 1.88 0.42
N ASP A 109 -11.11 1.50 0.96
CA ASP A 109 -11.24 1.19 2.39
C ASP A 109 -10.93 -0.28 2.64
N LEU A 110 -9.66 -0.58 2.88
CA LEU A 110 -9.22 -1.94 3.18
C LEU A 110 -9.84 -2.49 4.46
N THR A 111 -10.04 -1.66 5.47
CA THR A 111 -10.61 -2.10 6.74
C THR A 111 -12.03 -2.61 6.54
N ARG A 112 -12.80 -1.93 5.73
CA ARG A 112 -14.16 -2.33 5.39
C ARG A 112 -14.19 -3.66 4.63
N VAL A 113 -13.31 -3.80 3.64
CA VAL A 113 -13.22 -5.00 2.81
C VAL A 113 -12.82 -6.20 3.65
N LEU A 114 -11.95 -6.00 4.63
CA LEU A 114 -11.48 -7.06 5.53
C LEU A 114 -12.44 -7.34 6.68
N GLY A 115 -13.48 -6.53 6.85
CA GLY A 115 -14.43 -6.68 7.95
C GLY A 115 -13.90 -6.25 9.30
N LEU A 116 -12.95 -5.34 9.30
CA LEU A 116 -12.33 -4.83 10.53
C LEU A 116 -13.10 -3.64 11.11
#